data_83fd74ea91c832df00dba6bd29aebeb9
#
_entry.id   83fd74ea91c832df00dba6bd29aebeb9
#
_cell.length_a   1.000
_cell.length_b   1.000
_cell.length_c   1.000
_cell.angle_alpha   90.00
_cell.angle_beta   90.00
_cell.angle_gamma   90.00
#
_symmetry.space_group_name_H-M   'P 1'
#
loop_
_entity.id
_entity.type
_entity.pdbx_description
1 polymer ?
#
loop_
_entity_poly.entity_id
_entity_poly.type
_entity_poly.pdbx_seq_one_letter_code
_entity_poly.pdbx_strand_id
1 'polypeptide(L)'
;EDKLDYTLFEKNVCGGEVFEEVSKDLNFQGRIIDDLEKKFGKNNEDVLFQKKFYTLVELEHLEFINILNDQCDLGMATILFFYSNEEKGIEQSEEVGRLLNTVYARNSDSLLIYSFDVNLDSNLISKLKLKYDISESPVIVVNEKIKIFNPQNLEEIEQTLEKSEDESDGSSIIYLN
;
A
#
# COMPACT_ATOMS: atom_id res chain seq x y z
N GLU A 1 -19.79 3.81 34.92
CA GLU A 1 -19.73 2.98 33.68
C GLU A 1 -19.89 3.90 32.48
N ASP A 2 -18.78 4.52 32.08
CA ASP A 2 -18.72 5.32 30.88
C ASP A 2 -18.80 4.39 29.67
N LYS A 3 -19.98 4.24 29.10
CA LYS A 3 -20.12 3.69 27.76
C LYS A 3 -19.42 4.67 26.82
N LEU A 4 -18.26 4.25 26.31
CA LEU A 4 -17.64 4.92 25.17
C LEU A 4 -18.72 5.09 24.12
N ASP A 5 -19.03 6.34 23.77
CA ASP A 5 -20.10 6.61 22.82
C ASP A 5 -19.58 6.36 21.41
N TYR A 6 -19.68 5.10 20.97
CA TYR A 6 -19.28 4.67 19.63
C TYR A 6 -19.96 5.48 18.51
N THR A 7 -21.12 6.08 18.77
CA THR A 7 -21.82 6.92 17.79
C THR A 7 -21.14 8.28 17.59
N LEU A 8 -20.40 8.79 18.58
CA LEU A 8 -19.55 9.96 18.44
C LEU A 8 -18.27 9.65 17.64
N PHE A 9 -17.73 8.45 17.82
CA PHE A 9 -16.59 7.97 17.04
C PHE A 9 -16.98 7.80 15.56
N GLU A 10 -18.10 7.13 15.28
CA GLU A 10 -18.61 6.94 13.91
C GLU A 10 -18.90 8.28 13.21
N LYS A 11 -19.43 9.29 13.89
CA LYS A 11 -19.70 10.61 13.30
C LYS A 11 -18.43 11.42 13.01
N ASN A 12 -17.34 11.18 13.75
CA ASN A 12 -16.07 11.90 13.57
C ASN A 12 -15.12 11.20 12.60
N VAL A 13 -15.31 9.89 12.37
CA VAL A 13 -14.42 9.09 11.49
C VAL A 13 -14.47 9.58 10.04
N CYS A 14 -15.63 10.00 9.54
CA CYS A 14 -15.77 10.57 8.21
C CYS A 14 -15.30 12.04 8.11
N GLY A 15 -14.91 12.66 9.21
CA GLY A 15 -14.24 13.97 9.20
C GLY A 15 -12.77 13.79 8.80
N GLY A 16 -12.31 14.48 7.74
CA GLY A 16 -10.97 14.32 7.17
C GLY A 16 -9.79 14.46 8.15
N GLU A 17 -9.99 15.00 9.35
CA GLU A 17 -8.94 15.19 10.35
C GLU A 17 -8.33 13.87 10.82
N VAL A 18 -9.13 12.82 11.05
CA VAL A 18 -8.64 11.50 11.48
C VAL A 18 -7.84 10.84 10.36
N PHE A 19 -8.34 10.90 9.13
CA PHE A 19 -7.62 10.41 7.95
C PHE A 19 -6.25 11.09 7.79
N GLU A 20 -6.21 12.42 7.89
CA GLU A 20 -4.95 13.17 7.75
C GLU A 20 -3.94 12.82 8.84
N GLU A 21 -4.38 12.69 10.10
CA GLU A 21 -3.50 12.37 11.22
C GLU A 21 -2.88 10.97 11.07
N VAL A 22 -3.70 9.96 10.81
CA VAL A 22 -3.24 8.57 10.65
C VAL A 22 -2.32 8.43 9.43
N SER A 23 -2.64 9.11 8.32
CA SER A 23 -1.80 9.11 7.10
C SER A 23 -0.48 9.84 7.30
N LYS A 24 -0.43 10.91 8.08
CA LYS A 24 0.81 11.61 8.44
C LYS A 24 1.73 10.73 9.27
N ASP A 25 1.19 9.98 10.22
CA ASP A 25 1.96 9.06 11.06
C ASP A 25 2.56 7.93 10.22
N LEU A 26 1.80 7.33 9.32
CA LEU A 26 2.29 6.31 8.40
C LEU A 26 3.44 6.85 7.53
N ASN A 27 3.26 8.01 6.90
CA ASN A 27 4.29 8.65 6.08
C ASN A 27 5.55 9.01 6.88
N PHE A 28 5.40 9.41 8.14
CA PHE A 28 6.53 9.70 9.02
C PHE A 28 7.32 8.43 9.33
N GLN A 29 6.65 7.32 9.64
CA GLN A 29 7.29 6.03 9.89
C GLN A 29 8.01 5.51 8.64
N GLY A 30 7.41 5.63 7.45
CA GLY A 30 8.03 5.27 6.17
C GLY A 30 9.35 6.00 5.95
N ARG A 31 9.41 7.32 6.21
CA ARG A 31 10.66 8.10 6.11
C ARG A 31 11.72 7.63 7.10
N ILE A 32 11.33 7.25 8.31
CA ILE A 32 12.28 6.68 9.30
C ILE A 32 12.90 5.39 8.74
N ILE A 33 12.10 4.50 8.14
CA ILE A 33 12.61 3.26 7.53
C ILE A 33 13.61 3.57 6.41
N ASP A 34 13.27 4.48 5.50
CA ASP A 34 14.15 4.90 4.41
C ASP A 34 15.50 5.45 4.93
N ASP A 35 15.48 6.25 5.97
CA ASP A 35 16.69 6.82 6.57
C ASP A 35 17.53 5.75 7.28
N LEU A 36 16.88 4.77 7.93
CA LEU A 36 17.56 3.64 8.53
C LEU A 36 18.19 2.73 7.47
N GLU A 37 17.50 2.45 6.36
CA GLU A 37 18.02 1.67 5.24
C GLU A 37 19.26 2.36 4.60
N LYS A 38 19.22 3.68 4.40
CA LYS A 38 20.35 4.45 3.87
C LYS A 38 21.55 4.42 4.81
N LYS A 39 21.31 4.45 6.12
CA LYS A 39 22.36 4.53 7.14
C LYS A 39 23.00 3.19 7.49
N PHE A 40 22.17 2.14 7.59
CA PHE A 40 22.60 0.83 8.11
C PHE A 40 22.54 -0.29 7.07
N GLY A 41 21.94 -0.03 5.92
CA GLY A 41 21.70 -1.00 4.85
C GLY A 41 20.38 -1.75 5.00
N LYS A 42 19.82 -2.15 3.86
CA LYS A 42 18.49 -2.80 3.76
C LYS A 42 18.40 -4.14 4.48
N ASN A 43 19.54 -4.83 4.70
CA ASN A 43 19.62 -6.16 5.33
C ASN A 43 20.07 -6.10 6.80
N ASN A 44 20.16 -4.91 7.41
CA ASN A 44 20.48 -4.79 8.83
C ASN A 44 19.32 -5.34 9.67
N GLU A 45 19.62 -6.12 10.72
CA GLU A 45 18.61 -6.79 11.55
C GLU A 45 17.62 -5.82 12.21
N ASP A 46 18.10 -4.67 12.69
CA ASP A 46 17.25 -3.65 13.31
C ASP A 46 16.31 -3.02 12.27
N VAL A 47 16.82 -2.79 11.05
CA VAL A 47 16.02 -2.28 9.92
C VAL A 47 14.95 -3.28 9.53
N LEU A 48 15.29 -4.56 9.39
CA LEU A 48 14.34 -5.63 9.08
C LEU A 48 13.27 -5.77 10.17
N PHE A 49 13.65 -5.61 11.44
CA PHE A 49 12.68 -5.61 12.55
C PHE A 49 11.69 -4.43 12.43
N GLN A 50 12.18 -3.22 12.18
CA GLN A 50 11.33 -2.05 11.99
C GLN A 50 10.41 -2.21 10.77
N LYS A 51 10.89 -2.78 9.67
CA LYS A 51 10.07 -3.08 8.49
C LYS A 51 8.92 -4.04 8.79
N LYS A 52 9.14 -5.06 9.62
CA LYS A 52 8.06 -5.98 10.05
C LYS A 52 6.96 -5.23 10.80
N PHE A 53 7.33 -4.32 11.68
CA PHE A 53 6.37 -3.49 12.40
C PHE A 53 5.65 -2.52 11.46
N TYR A 54 6.40 -1.87 10.57
CA TYR A 54 5.84 -0.95 9.59
C TYR A 54 4.84 -1.63 8.66
N THR A 55 5.13 -2.86 8.19
CA THR A 55 4.19 -3.67 7.41
C THR A 55 2.84 -3.86 8.12
N LEU A 56 2.85 -4.07 9.44
CA LEU A 56 1.61 -4.17 10.21
C LEU A 56 0.84 -2.84 10.19
N VAL A 57 1.53 -1.73 10.40
CA VAL A 57 0.91 -0.39 10.38
C VAL A 57 0.34 -0.05 8.99
N GLU A 58 1.04 -0.42 7.92
CA GLU A 58 0.53 -0.27 6.55
C GLU A 58 -0.78 -1.04 6.34
N LEU A 59 -0.86 -2.28 6.85
CA LEU A 59 -2.07 -3.09 6.74
C LEU A 59 -3.23 -2.56 7.57
N GLU A 60 -2.97 -2.11 8.79
CA GLU A 60 -3.98 -1.47 9.64
C GLU A 60 -4.51 -0.17 8.97
N HIS A 61 -3.62 0.60 8.37
CA HIS A 61 -4.01 1.80 7.62
C HIS A 61 -4.83 1.45 6.37
N LEU A 62 -4.43 0.44 5.59
CA LEU A 62 -5.18 -0.03 4.42
C LEU A 62 -6.60 -0.45 4.81
N GLU A 63 -6.75 -1.24 5.88
CA GLU A 63 -8.06 -1.65 6.37
C GLU A 63 -8.91 -0.46 6.81
N PHE A 64 -8.30 0.51 7.47
CA PHE A 64 -8.97 1.75 7.86
C PHE A 64 -9.46 2.55 6.62
N ILE A 65 -8.63 2.67 5.58
CA ILE A 65 -9.01 3.32 4.33
C ILE A 65 -10.16 2.60 3.62
N ASN A 66 -10.15 1.27 3.61
CA ASN A 66 -11.25 0.49 3.04
C ASN A 66 -12.57 0.77 3.78
N ILE A 67 -12.53 0.85 5.11
CA ILE A 67 -13.70 1.21 5.91
C ILE A 67 -14.19 2.63 5.58
N LEU A 68 -13.28 3.60 5.43
CA LEU A 68 -13.65 4.97 5.06
C LEU A 68 -14.19 5.06 3.64
N ASN A 69 -13.63 4.32 2.69
CA ASN A 69 -14.18 4.24 1.33
C ASN A 69 -15.61 3.70 1.34
N ASP A 70 -15.86 2.62 2.10
CA ASP A 70 -17.16 1.97 2.14
C ASP A 70 -18.22 2.79 2.90
N GLN A 71 -17.85 3.43 4.01
CA GLN A 71 -18.78 4.10 4.90
C GLN A 71 -18.93 5.61 4.65
N CYS A 72 -17.87 6.23 4.15
CA CYS A 72 -17.76 7.70 4.04
C CYS A 72 -17.66 8.19 2.58
N ASP A 73 -17.66 7.28 1.60
CA ASP A 73 -17.45 7.60 0.18
C ASP A 73 -16.17 8.45 -0.04
N LEU A 74 -15.07 8.03 0.63
CA LEU A 74 -13.82 8.79 0.63
C LEU A 74 -13.18 8.87 -0.76
N GLY A 75 -13.39 7.85 -1.61
CA GLY A 75 -12.91 7.81 -2.98
C GLY A 75 -11.39 7.68 -3.12
N MET A 76 -10.70 7.11 -2.12
CA MET A 76 -9.27 6.90 -2.17
C MET A 76 -8.94 5.61 -2.93
N ALA A 77 -8.19 5.73 -4.04
CA ALA A 77 -7.58 4.59 -4.70
C ALA A 77 -6.39 4.06 -3.91
N THR A 78 -6.10 2.76 -4.01
CA THR A 78 -4.97 2.14 -3.34
C THR A 78 -4.11 1.34 -4.31
N ILE A 79 -2.80 1.39 -4.15
CA ILE A 79 -1.84 0.51 -4.82
C ILE A 79 -1.04 -0.25 -3.77
N LEU A 80 -1.04 -1.57 -3.85
CA LEU A 80 -0.17 -2.43 -3.07
C LEU A 80 1.02 -2.79 -3.94
N PHE A 81 2.20 -2.35 -3.56
CA PHE A 81 3.45 -2.59 -4.28
C PHE A 81 4.26 -3.68 -3.60
N PHE A 82 4.39 -4.82 -4.25
CA PHE A 82 5.21 -5.95 -3.82
C PHE A 82 6.57 -5.88 -4.52
N TYR A 83 7.62 -5.59 -3.77
CA TYR A 83 8.96 -5.36 -4.31
C TYR A 83 10.00 -6.32 -3.70
N SER A 84 11.13 -6.48 -4.39
CA SER A 84 12.27 -7.25 -3.89
C SER A 84 13.48 -6.37 -3.65
N ASN A 85 14.18 -6.63 -2.56
CA ASN A 85 15.51 -6.08 -2.26
C ASN A 85 16.65 -7.08 -2.58
N GLU A 86 16.33 -8.25 -3.13
CA GLU A 86 17.34 -9.20 -3.57
C GLU A 86 17.93 -8.80 -4.92
N GLU A 87 19.19 -9.18 -5.15
CA GLU A 87 19.99 -8.84 -6.33
C GLU A 87 19.28 -9.07 -7.66
N LYS A 88 18.48 -10.14 -7.77
CA LYS A 88 17.76 -10.48 -9.00
C LYS A 88 16.54 -9.62 -9.30
N GLY A 89 15.97 -8.95 -8.28
CA GLY A 89 14.70 -8.21 -8.41
C GLY A 89 14.81 -6.73 -8.05
N ILE A 90 15.93 -6.30 -7.50
CA ILE A 90 16.07 -4.93 -6.98
C ILE A 90 15.97 -3.87 -8.08
N GLU A 91 16.59 -4.10 -9.23
CA GLU A 91 16.62 -3.12 -10.32
C GLU A 91 15.21 -2.85 -10.88
N GLN A 92 14.45 -3.92 -11.21
CA GLN A 92 13.06 -3.79 -11.65
C GLN A 92 12.17 -3.19 -10.56
N SER A 93 12.38 -3.57 -9.30
CA SER A 93 11.63 -3.00 -8.18
C SER A 93 11.88 -1.50 -8.02
N GLU A 94 13.11 -1.04 -8.19
CA GLU A 94 13.44 0.39 -8.17
C GLU A 94 12.84 1.15 -9.36
N GLU A 95 12.78 0.54 -10.54
CA GLU A 95 12.14 1.14 -11.72
C GLU A 95 10.64 1.33 -11.49
N VAL A 96 9.95 0.29 -11.04
CA VAL A 96 8.52 0.37 -10.70
C VAL A 96 8.29 1.39 -9.58
N GLY A 97 9.14 1.41 -8.55
CA GLY A 97 9.07 2.40 -7.48
C GLY A 97 9.18 3.85 -7.99
N ARG A 98 10.03 4.13 -8.99
CA ARG A 98 10.11 5.45 -9.64
C ARG A 98 8.83 5.82 -10.40
N LEU A 99 8.24 4.85 -11.12
CA LEU A 99 6.95 5.06 -11.78
C LEU A 99 5.85 5.38 -10.75
N LEU A 100 5.76 4.59 -9.68
CA LEU A 100 4.79 4.80 -8.60
C LEU A 100 4.94 6.14 -7.90
N ASN A 101 6.16 6.59 -7.66
CA ASN A 101 6.40 7.93 -7.11
C ASN A 101 5.87 9.04 -8.03
N THR A 102 5.98 8.85 -9.36
CA THR A 102 5.47 9.81 -10.34
C THR A 102 3.94 9.79 -10.40
N VAL A 103 3.33 8.60 -10.37
CA VAL A 103 1.87 8.44 -10.32
C VAL A 103 1.32 9.06 -9.03
N TYR A 104 1.94 8.79 -7.88
CA TYR A 104 1.57 9.38 -6.60
C TYR A 104 1.64 10.92 -6.63
N ALA A 105 2.71 11.49 -7.16
CA ALA A 105 2.87 12.95 -7.24
C ALA A 105 1.78 13.64 -8.07
N ARG A 106 1.16 12.92 -9.02
CA ARG A 106 0.04 13.43 -9.83
C ARG A 106 -1.33 13.26 -9.18
N ASN A 107 -1.45 12.30 -8.24
CA ASN A 107 -2.71 11.85 -7.66
C ASN A 107 -2.68 11.85 -6.11
N SER A 108 -1.85 12.70 -5.48
CA SER A 108 -1.60 12.67 -4.03
C SER A 108 -2.83 12.83 -3.16
N ASP A 109 -3.87 13.48 -3.69
CA ASP A 109 -5.11 13.76 -2.97
C ASP A 109 -6.13 12.60 -3.05
N SER A 110 -5.89 11.61 -3.92
CA SER A 110 -6.83 10.51 -4.19
C SER A 110 -6.17 9.12 -4.26
N LEU A 111 -4.86 9.01 -4.02
CA LEU A 111 -4.12 7.76 -4.14
C LEU A 111 -3.24 7.51 -2.92
N LEU A 112 -3.27 6.27 -2.43
CA LEU A 112 -2.36 5.75 -1.41
C LEU A 112 -1.56 4.58 -1.96
N ILE A 113 -0.26 4.51 -1.62
CA ILE A 113 0.64 3.43 -2.02
C ILE A 113 1.23 2.78 -0.78
N TYR A 114 1.07 1.45 -0.67
CA TYR A 114 1.62 0.60 0.37
C TYR A 114 2.70 -0.29 -0.23
N SER A 115 3.86 -0.40 0.44
CA SER A 115 5.05 -1.04 -0.15
C SER A 115 5.55 -2.21 0.68
N PHE A 116 5.41 -3.42 0.16
CA PHE A 116 5.70 -4.68 0.85
C PHE A 116 6.94 -5.38 0.28
N ASP A 117 7.96 -5.53 1.12
CA ASP A 117 9.17 -6.29 0.79
C ASP A 117 8.86 -7.79 0.80
N VAL A 118 8.84 -8.43 -0.38
CA VAL A 118 8.51 -9.87 -0.51
C VAL A 118 9.54 -10.81 0.12
N ASN A 119 10.75 -10.30 0.39
CA ASN A 119 11.84 -11.05 0.98
C ASN A 119 11.87 -10.96 2.51
N LEU A 120 11.02 -10.11 3.09
CA LEU A 120 10.93 -9.97 4.53
C LEU A 120 10.40 -11.27 5.16
N ASP A 121 11.18 -11.88 6.05
CA ASP A 121 10.76 -13.06 6.83
C ASP A 121 9.67 -12.66 7.84
N SER A 122 8.42 -12.69 7.37
CA SER A 122 7.24 -12.27 8.13
C SER A 122 6.01 -13.10 7.74
N ASN A 123 5.28 -13.55 8.76
CA ASN A 123 4.00 -14.23 8.55
C ASN A 123 2.96 -13.34 7.85
N LEU A 124 3.03 -12.01 8.04
CA LEU A 124 2.16 -11.05 7.36
C LEU A 124 2.45 -11.03 5.87
N ILE A 125 3.72 -10.91 5.47
CA ILE A 125 4.14 -10.96 4.06
C ILE A 125 3.73 -12.28 3.42
N SER A 126 3.93 -13.41 4.10
CA SER A 126 3.51 -14.72 3.59
C SER A 126 2.00 -14.79 3.34
N LYS A 127 1.19 -14.25 4.25
CA LYS A 127 -0.28 -14.18 4.08
C LYS A 127 -0.69 -13.25 2.95
N LEU A 128 -0.05 -12.09 2.80
CA LEU A 128 -0.30 -11.15 1.69
C LEU A 128 0.02 -11.79 0.34
N LYS A 129 1.17 -12.47 0.25
CA LYS A 129 1.55 -13.21 -0.97
C LYS A 129 0.51 -14.26 -1.34
N LEU A 130 -0.05 -14.97 -0.37
CA LEU A 130 -1.14 -15.93 -0.61
C LEU A 130 -2.45 -15.24 -1.00
N LYS A 131 -2.83 -14.15 -0.29
CA LYS A 131 -4.09 -13.41 -0.55
C LYS A 131 -4.14 -12.89 -1.98
N TYR A 132 -3.03 -12.32 -2.47
CA TYR A 132 -2.97 -11.70 -3.80
C TYR A 132 -2.27 -12.58 -4.84
N ASP A 133 -1.95 -13.85 -4.51
CA ASP A 133 -1.25 -14.78 -5.42
C ASP A 133 0.03 -14.15 -5.99
N ILE A 134 0.91 -13.69 -5.09
CA ILE A 134 2.19 -13.07 -5.45
C ILE A 134 3.28 -14.14 -5.49
N SER A 135 3.64 -14.59 -6.68
CA SER A 135 4.70 -15.58 -6.93
C SER A 135 6.01 -14.93 -7.37
N GLU A 136 5.94 -13.74 -7.96
CA GLU A 136 7.07 -12.99 -8.51
C GLU A 136 6.98 -11.53 -8.06
N SER A 137 8.06 -10.76 -8.26
CA SER A 137 8.13 -9.32 -7.97
C SER A 137 9.06 -8.63 -8.99
N PRO A 138 8.86 -7.33 -9.28
CA PRO A 138 7.84 -6.44 -8.70
C PRO A 138 6.44 -6.67 -9.26
N VAL A 139 5.43 -6.51 -8.41
CA VAL A 139 4.00 -6.57 -8.75
C VAL A 139 3.28 -5.42 -8.07
N ILE A 140 2.32 -4.81 -8.76
CA ILE A 140 1.35 -3.93 -8.12
C ILE A 140 -0.04 -4.54 -8.13
N VAL A 141 -0.83 -4.26 -7.09
CA VAL A 141 -2.25 -4.61 -7.00
C VAL A 141 -3.03 -3.33 -6.78
N VAL A 142 -3.86 -2.96 -7.76
CA VAL A 142 -4.66 -1.74 -7.76
C VAL A 142 -6.02 -2.02 -7.14
N ASN A 143 -6.41 -1.22 -6.14
CA ASN A 143 -7.67 -1.32 -5.40
C ASN A 143 -8.00 -2.76 -4.94
N GLU A 144 -6.97 -3.51 -4.56
CA GLU A 144 -7.03 -4.93 -4.16
C GLU A 144 -7.69 -5.88 -5.20
N LYS A 145 -7.87 -5.42 -6.45
CA LYS A 145 -8.61 -6.12 -7.52
C LYS A 145 -7.75 -6.45 -8.74
N ILE A 146 -7.03 -5.48 -9.28
CA ILE A 146 -6.31 -5.63 -10.55
C ILE A 146 -4.81 -5.76 -10.28
N LYS A 147 -4.22 -6.86 -10.75
CA LYS A 147 -2.79 -7.16 -10.59
C LYS A 147 -2.04 -6.88 -11.88
N ILE A 148 -0.94 -6.12 -11.79
CA ILE A 148 -0.01 -5.86 -12.89
C ILE A 148 1.38 -6.33 -12.47
N PHE A 149 1.96 -7.22 -13.26
CA PHE A 149 3.33 -7.69 -13.07
C PHE A 149 4.31 -6.76 -13.78
N ASN A 150 5.30 -6.28 -13.05
CA ASN A 150 6.39 -5.45 -13.58
C ASN A 150 5.95 -4.35 -14.56
N PRO A 151 5.06 -3.41 -14.15
CA PRO A 151 4.58 -2.35 -15.03
C PRO A 151 5.73 -1.56 -15.66
N GLN A 152 5.66 -1.31 -16.95
CA GLN A 152 6.77 -0.75 -17.73
C GLN A 152 6.67 0.76 -17.93
N ASN A 153 5.51 1.36 -17.75
CA ASN A 153 5.28 2.79 -17.97
C ASN A 153 4.13 3.33 -17.12
N LEU A 154 4.03 4.66 -17.06
CA LEU A 154 3.03 5.36 -16.27
C LEU A 154 1.61 5.13 -16.80
N GLU A 155 1.46 5.09 -18.11
CA GLU A 155 0.14 4.97 -18.77
C GLU A 155 -0.55 3.65 -18.38
N GLU A 156 0.19 2.56 -18.30
CA GLU A 156 -0.32 1.25 -17.85
C GLU A 156 -0.90 1.31 -16.44
N ILE A 157 -0.23 2.02 -15.53
CA ILE A 157 -0.69 2.17 -14.14
C ILE A 157 -1.90 3.11 -14.08
N GLU A 158 -1.84 4.27 -14.75
CA GLU A 158 -2.89 5.28 -14.76
C GLU A 158 -4.19 4.73 -15.36
N GLN A 159 -4.12 4.05 -16.52
CA GLN A 159 -5.29 3.39 -17.13
C GLN A 159 -5.91 2.30 -16.26
N THR A 160 -5.09 1.63 -15.45
CA THR A 160 -5.60 0.60 -14.54
C THR A 160 -6.30 1.21 -13.34
N LEU A 161 -5.81 2.36 -12.84
CA LEU A 161 -6.52 3.13 -11.81
C LEU A 161 -7.91 3.55 -12.30
N GLU A 162 -8.00 4.14 -13.50
CA GLU A 162 -9.27 4.54 -14.10
C GLU A 162 -10.25 3.37 -14.26
N LYS A 163 -9.78 2.22 -14.77
CA LYS A 163 -10.62 1.02 -14.94
C LYS A 163 -11.11 0.44 -13.62
N SER A 164 -10.30 0.51 -12.57
CA SER A 164 -10.66 -0.05 -11.26
C SER A 164 -11.75 0.75 -10.56
N GLU A 165 -11.94 2.01 -10.91
CA GLU A 165 -13.04 2.85 -10.43
C GLU A 165 -14.36 2.48 -11.09
N ASP A 166 -14.36 2.12 -12.39
CA ASP A 166 -15.56 1.73 -13.15
C ASP A 166 -16.09 0.34 -12.74
N GLU A 167 -15.23 -0.55 -12.20
CA GLU A 167 -15.56 -1.93 -11.82
C GLU A 167 -16.02 -2.08 -10.36
N SER A 168 -16.65 -1.09 -9.76
CA SER A 168 -17.10 -1.11 -8.36
C SER A 168 -18.16 -2.19 -8.03
N ASP A 169 -18.53 -3.09 -9.00
CA ASP A 169 -19.60 -4.08 -8.86
C ASP A 169 -19.22 -5.53 -9.27
N GLY A 170 -18.05 -6.04 -8.86
CA GLY A 170 -17.71 -7.45 -9.15
C GLY A 170 -16.42 -7.95 -8.52
N SER A 171 -16.54 -8.77 -7.49
CA SER A 171 -15.41 -9.36 -6.74
C SER A 171 -14.68 -10.48 -7.52
N SER A 172 -13.72 -10.10 -8.39
CA SER A 172 -12.75 -11.05 -8.95
C SER A 172 -11.45 -10.32 -9.26
N ILE A 173 -10.30 -10.89 -8.83
CA ILE A 173 -8.98 -10.36 -9.19
C ILE A 173 -8.75 -10.57 -10.69
N ILE A 174 -8.49 -9.49 -11.43
CA ILE A 174 -8.17 -9.52 -12.85
C ILE A 174 -6.65 -9.52 -13.03
N TYR A 175 -6.16 -10.43 -13.86
CA TYR A 175 -4.74 -10.52 -14.22
C TYR A 175 -4.54 -9.87 -15.58
N LEU A 176 -3.67 -8.85 -15.64
CA LEU A 176 -3.18 -8.27 -16.89
C LEU A 176 -1.79 -8.84 -17.18
N ASN A 177 -1.66 -9.50 -18.33
CA ASN A 177 -0.41 -10.12 -18.81
C ASN A 177 0.42 -9.13 -19.59
#